data_f09802f912dc59ed884660d77f2f16d9
#
_entry.id   f09802f912dc59ed884660d77f2f16d9
#
_cell.length_a   1.000
_cell.length_b   1.000
_cell.length_c   1.000
_cell.angle_alpha   90.00
_cell.angle_beta   90.00
_cell.angle_gamma   90.00
#
_symmetry.space_group_name_H-M   'P 1'
#
loop_
_entity.id
_entity.type
_entity.pdbx_description
1 polymer ?
#
loop_
_entity_poly.entity_id
_entity_poly.type
_entity_poly.pdbx_seq_one_letter_code
_entity_poly.pdbx_strand_id
1 'polypeptide(L)'
;TKGPVADVTLDELPSIFPDYADVTIPPHIAPLRFRLSEPGDEAIAVLSCGNEKMITAASTDGQFLFPEKEWNKLLDKAIGKDIDVKVYRREKNEWQSYPTFLWHVSADPIDEYLVYRLIEPGYELWNKMGIYQRHITDYEQTPIIENSLTNHNCMNCHSFCRQDPEKMLFHMRAELPGTYIINGKSVEKLDTKAGEKVQSLVYPSW
;
A
#
# COMPACT_ATOMS: atom_id res chain seq x y z
N THR A 1 -8.67 -16.57 -21.79
CA THR A 1 -9.87 -16.12 -22.54
C THR A 1 -9.66 -14.64 -22.91
N LYS A 2 -9.98 -14.25 -24.13
CA LYS A 2 -10.02 -12.83 -24.54
C LYS A 2 -11.10 -12.13 -23.69
N GLY A 3 -10.92 -10.86 -23.37
CA GLY A 3 -12.00 -10.05 -22.79
C GLY A 3 -13.26 -10.13 -23.66
N PRO A 4 -14.43 -9.76 -23.15
CA PRO A 4 -15.64 -9.75 -23.94
C PRO A 4 -15.51 -8.81 -25.13
N VAL A 5 -16.28 -9.07 -26.19
CA VAL A 5 -16.45 -8.09 -27.26
C VAL A 5 -17.44 -7.05 -26.73
N ALA A 6 -17.00 -5.80 -26.66
CA ALA A 6 -17.84 -4.73 -26.16
C ALA A 6 -18.85 -4.30 -27.26
N ASP A 7 -20.09 -4.15 -26.88
CA ASP A 7 -21.17 -3.61 -27.72
C ASP A 7 -21.05 -2.07 -27.78
N VAL A 8 -20.59 -1.46 -26.66
CA VAL A 8 -20.44 -0.01 -26.51
C VAL A 8 -19.06 0.31 -25.91
N THR A 9 -18.43 1.35 -26.42
CA THR A 9 -17.24 1.94 -25.81
C THR A 9 -17.61 3.24 -25.12
N LEU A 10 -17.26 3.33 -23.83
CA LEU A 10 -17.47 4.54 -23.02
C LEU A 10 -16.32 5.53 -23.27
N ASP A 11 -16.61 6.81 -23.08
CA ASP A 11 -15.62 7.89 -23.31
C ASP A 11 -14.86 8.26 -22.04
N GLU A 12 -15.36 7.87 -20.86
CA GLU A 12 -14.76 8.19 -19.56
C GLU A 12 -14.04 6.98 -18.97
N LEU A 13 -12.96 7.25 -18.21
CA LEU A 13 -12.27 6.22 -17.44
C LEU A 13 -13.19 5.59 -16.39
N PRO A 14 -12.95 4.32 -16.01
CA PRO A 14 -13.73 3.69 -14.95
C PRO A 14 -13.52 4.41 -13.61
N SER A 15 -14.61 4.69 -12.89
CA SER A 15 -14.52 5.14 -11.50
C SER A 15 -14.10 3.96 -10.62
N ILE A 16 -12.84 3.95 -10.18
CA ILE A 16 -12.25 2.89 -9.37
C ILE A 16 -11.77 3.40 -8.02
N PHE A 17 -11.78 2.52 -7.01
CA PHE A 17 -11.23 2.82 -5.69
C PHE A 17 -10.33 1.67 -5.21
N PRO A 18 -9.08 1.94 -4.76
CA PRO A 18 -8.40 3.23 -4.86
C PRO A 18 -8.23 3.68 -6.32
N ASP A 19 -8.04 4.99 -6.54
CA ASP A 19 -7.78 5.53 -7.87
C ASP A 19 -6.35 5.18 -8.30
N TYR A 20 -6.25 4.09 -9.04
CA TYR A 20 -4.99 3.58 -9.61
C TYR A 20 -4.88 3.84 -11.12
N ALA A 21 -5.65 4.77 -11.68
CA ALA A 21 -5.49 5.13 -13.08
C ALA A 21 -4.17 5.88 -13.28
N ASP A 22 -3.39 5.43 -14.26
CA ASP A 22 -2.13 6.05 -14.71
C ASP A 22 -1.10 6.30 -13.58
N VAL A 23 -0.94 5.30 -12.70
CA VAL A 23 0.01 5.35 -11.58
C VAL A 23 1.31 4.63 -11.89
N THR A 24 2.40 5.11 -11.29
CA THR A 24 3.69 4.39 -11.30
C THR A 24 3.76 3.47 -10.09
N ILE A 25 4.11 2.21 -10.33
CA ILE A 25 4.25 1.18 -9.30
C ILE A 25 5.68 0.62 -9.30
N PRO A 26 6.20 0.20 -8.13
CA PRO A 26 7.50 -0.46 -8.07
C PRO A 26 7.44 -1.88 -8.67
N PRO A 27 8.56 -2.41 -9.15
CA PRO A 27 8.65 -3.82 -9.46
C PRO A 27 8.47 -4.62 -8.17
N HIS A 28 7.82 -5.75 -8.18
CA HIS A 28 7.61 -6.64 -7.03
C HIS A 28 6.62 -6.14 -5.96
N ILE A 29 5.73 -5.22 -6.26
CA ILE A 29 4.63 -4.86 -5.34
C ILE A 29 3.56 -5.97 -5.31
N ALA A 30 2.87 -6.08 -4.17
CA ALA A 30 1.68 -6.92 -4.01
C ALA A 30 0.64 -6.65 -5.10
N PRO A 31 -0.18 -7.64 -5.51
CA PRO A 31 -1.22 -7.44 -6.50
C PRO A 31 -2.09 -6.23 -6.18
N LEU A 32 -2.19 -5.27 -7.08
CA LEU A 32 -3.08 -4.14 -6.90
C LEU A 32 -4.53 -4.64 -6.86
N ARG A 33 -5.25 -4.20 -5.81
CA ARG A 33 -6.66 -4.54 -5.62
C ARG A 33 -7.47 -3.26 -5.77
N PHE A 34 -8.45 -3.28 -6.66
CA PHE A 34 -9.33 -2.14 -6.80
C PHE A 34 -10.77 -2.57 -6.96
N ARG A 35 -11.66 -1.64 -6.71
CA ARG A 35 -13.11 -1.83 -6.88
C ARG A 35 -13.64 -0.85 -7.91
N LEU A 36 -14.42 -1.35 -8.85
CA LEU A 36 -15.22 -0.55 -9.75
C LEU A 36 -16.47 -0.05 -9.02
N SER A 37 -16.73 1.25 -9.05
CA SER A 37 -17.86 1.86 -8.32
C SER A 37 -19.21 1.39 -8.85
N GLU A 38 -19.31 1.16 -10.15
CA GLU A 38 -20.53 0.72 -10.82
C GLU A 38 -20.26 -0.52 -11.69
N PRO A 39 -20.24 -1.73 -11.10
CA PRO A 39 -19.85 -2.95 -11.82
C PRO A 39 -20.93 -3.46 -12.79
N GLY A 40 -22.16 -2.99 -12.70
CA GLY A 40 -23.29 -3.58 -13.43
C GLY A 40 -23.62 -4.98 -12.91
N ASP A 41 -24.07 -5.88 -13.81
CA ASP A 41 -24.38 -7.27 -13.51
C ASP A 41 -23.08 -8.12 -13.34
N GLU A 42 -22.04 -7.73 -14.06
CA GLU A 42 -20.73 -8.38 -14.08
C GLU A 42 -19.67 -7.41 -14.61
N ALA A 43 -18.47 -7.48 -14.08
CA ALA A 43 -17.35 -6.71 -14.57
C ALA A 43 -16.12 -7.62 -14.82
N ILE A 44 -15.29 -7.24 -15.78
CA ILE A 44 -14.06 -7.96 -16.14
C ILE A 44 -12.93 -6.97 -16.27
N ALA A 45 -11.81 -7.24 -15.60
CA ALA A 45 -10.53 -6.56 -15.80
C ALA A 45 -9.57 -7.46 -16.57
N VAL A 46 -8.93 -6.90 -17.59
CA VAL A 46 -7.91 -7.56 -18.40
C VAL A 46 -6.62 -6.79 -18.28
N LEU A 47 -5.57 -7.46 -17.84
CA LEU A 47 -4.22 -6.91 -17.74
C LEU A 47 -3.35 -7.49 -18.85
N SER A 48 -2.61 -6.62 -19.55
CA SER A 48 -1.70 -6.99 -20.63
C SER A 48 -0.41 -6.19 -20.59
N CYS A 49 0.67 -6.79 -21.11
CA CYS A 49 1.93 -6.09 -21.30
C CYS A 49 2.36 -6.31 -22.76
N GLY A 50 2.41 -5.21 -23.53
CA GLY A 50 2.56 -5.27 -24.98
C GLY A 50 1.41 -6.03 -25.62
N ASN A 51 1.72 -6.94 -26.53
CA ASN A 51 0.70 -7.74 -27.23
C ASN A 51 0.24 -8.99 -26.46
N GLU A 52 0.81 -9.24 -25.28
CA GLU A 52 0.48 -10.42 -24.48
C GLU A 52 -0.53 -10.06 -23.39
N LYS A 53 -1.69 -10.70 -23.46
CA LYS A 53 -2.65 -10.74 -22.37
C LYS A 53 -2.15 -11.67 -21.27
N MET A 54 -2.07 -11.18 -20.05
CA MET A 54 -1.49 -11.90 -18.94
C MET A 54 -2.53 -12.37 -17.91
N ILE A 55 -3.48 -11.50 -17.54
CA ILE A 55 -4.45 -11.77 -16.48
C ILE A 55 -5.85 -11.37 -16.92
N THR A 56 -6.84 -12.13 -16.51
CA THR A 56 -8.25 -11.75 -16.58
C THR A 56 -8.88 -12.06 -15.24
N ALA A 57 -9.53 -11.08 -14.66
CA ALA A 57 -10.32 -11.21 -13.44
C ALA A 57 -11.77 -10.81 -13.72
N ALA A 58 -12.71 -11.66 -13.32
CA ALA A 58 -14.14 -11.37 -13.35
C ALA A 58 -14.65 -11.05 -11.95
N SER A 59 -15.66 -10.20 -11.86
CA SER A 59 -16.24 -9.76 -10.61
C SER A 59 -17.73 -9.46 -10.78
N THR A 60 -18.53 -9.79 -9.79
CA THR A 60 -19.96 -9.45 -9.71
C THR A 60 -20.25 -8.36 -8.68
N ASP A 61 -19.29 -8.08 -7.80
CA ASP A 61 -19.38 -7.04 -6.75
C ASP A 61 -18.47 -5.83 -7.04
N GLY A 62 -17.80 -5.86 -8.19
CA GLY A 62 -16.86 -4.83 -8.63
C GLY A 62 -15.43 -4.97 -8.07
N GLN A 63 -15.17 -5.89 -7.13
CA GLN A 63 -13.82 -6.08 -6.60
C GLN A 63 -12.97 -6.94 -7.54
N PHE A 64 -11.78 -6.43 -7.89
CA PHE A 64 -10.81 -7.16 -8.68
C PHE A 64 -9.66 -7.62 -7.82
N LEU A 65 -9.44 -8.94 -7.82
CA LEU A 65 -8.34 -9.62 -7.16
C LEU A 65 -7.55 -10.38 -8.22
N PHE A 66 -6.23 -10.18 -8.22
CA PHE A 66 -5.36 -10.84 -9.17
C PHE A 66 -4.56 -11.95 -8.47
N PRO A 67 -4.49 -13.14 -9.05
CA PRO A 67 -3.71 -14.24 -8.48
C PRO A 67 -2.22 -13.86 -8.42
N GLU A 68 -1.59 -14.07 -7.28
CA GLU A 68 -0.22 -13.64 -7.00
C GLU A 68 0.79 -14.19 -8.01
N LYS A 69 0.68 -15.47 -8.36
CA LYS A 69 1.60 -16.12 -9.31
C LYS A 69 1.58 -15.50 -10.70
N GLU A 70 0.39 -15.20 -11.20
CA GLU A 70 0.18 -14.55 -12.50
C GLU A 70 0.58 -13.09 -12.45
N TRP A 71 0.31 -12.43 -11.32
CA TRP A 71 0.71 -11.06 -11.06
C TRP A 71 2.23 -10.89 -11.08
N ASN A 72 2.97 -11.73 -10.36
CA ASN A 72 4.42 -11.68 -10.33
C ASN A 72 5.03 -11.89 -11.73
N LYS A 73 4.48 -12.83 -12.51
CA LYS A 73 4.91 -13.01 -13.91
C LYS A 73 4.62 -11.80 -14.80
N LEU A 74 3.51 -11.11 -14.55
CA LEU A 74 3.17 -9.88 -15.27
C LEU A 74 4.16 -8.77 -14.91
N LEU A 75 4.44 -8.57 -13.62
CA LEU A 75 5.39 -7.57 -13.16
C LEU A 75 6.79 -7.82 -13.73
N ASP A 76 7.30 -9.05 -13.66
CA ASP A 76 8.62 -9.41 -14.21
C ASP A 76 8.77 -9.03 -15.69
N LYS A 77 7.71 -9.18 -16.48
CA LYS A 77 7.70 -8.79 -17.90
C LYS A 77 7.56 -7.29 -18.12
N ALA A 78 6.92 -6.62 -17.19
CA ALA A 78 6.57 -5.21 -17.29
C ALA A 78 7.60 -4.26 -16.68
N ILE A 79 8.71 -4.75 -16.10
CA ILE A 79 9.76 -3.90 -15.54
C ILE A 79 10.23 -2.88 -16.60
N GLY A 80 10.13 -1.58 -16.26
CA GLY A 80 10.45 -0.47 -17.15
C GLY A 80 9.47 -0.30 -18.33
N LYS A 81 8.26 -0.87 -18.24
CA LYS A 81 7.21 -0.81 -19.26
C LYS A 81 5.87 -0.56 -18.62
N ASP A 82 4.84 -0.51 -19.46
CA ASP A 82 3.47 -0.30 -19.05
C ASP A 82 2.67 -1.61 -19.03
N ILE A 83 1.74 -1.69 -18.09
CA ILE A 83 0.67 -2.66 -18.06
C ILE A 83 -0.59 -1.94 -18.51
N ASP A 84 -1.19 -2.42 -19.61
CA ASP A 84 -2.50 -1.96 -20.05
C ASP A 84 -3.59 -2.58 -19.17
N VAL A 85 -4.44 -1.74 -18.60
CA VAL A 85 -5.59 -2.14 -17.80
C VAL A 85 -6.86 -1.81 -18.55
N LYS A 86 -7.55 -2.85 -19.02
CA LYS A 86 -8.83 -2.71 -19.73
C LYS A 86 -9.95 -3.25 -18.86
N VAL A 87 -10.92 -2.41 -18.56
CA VAL A 87 -12.10 -2.77 -17.76
C VAL A 87 -13.33 -2.83 -18.64
N TYR A 88 -14.16 -3.82 -18.38
CA TYR A 88 -15.46 -4.02 -18.99
C TYR A 88 -16.51 -4.15 -17.90
N ARG A 89 -17.73 -3.70 -18.18
CA ARG A 89 -18.91 -4.03 -17.38
C ARG A 89 -20.02 -4.53 -18.26
N ARG A 90 -20.88 -5.36 -17.71
CA ARG A 90 -22.12 -5.79 -18.38
C ARG A 90 -23.30 -5.16 -17.68
N GLU A 91 -24.14 -4.52 -18.45
CA GLU A 91 -25.39 -3.94 -18.00
C GLU A 91 -26.52 -4.35 -18.95
N LYS A 92 -27.59 -4.96 -18.43
CA LYS A 92 -28.75 -5.41 -19.22
C LYS A 92 -28.38 -6.27 -20.45
N ASN A 93 -27.43 -7.20 -20.25
CA ASN A 93 -26.86 -8.08 -21.27
C ASN A 93 -25.97 -7.42 -22.35
N GLU A 94 -25.65 -6.14 -22.25
CA GLU A 94 -24.73 -5.45 -23.14
C GLU A 94 -23.37 -5.27 -22.47
N TRP A 95 -22.29 -5.61 -23.17
CA TRP A 95 -20.93 -5.35 -22.70
C TRP A 95 -20.49 -3.94 -23.07
N GLN A 96 -20.07 -3.19 -22.08
CA GLN A 96 -19.49 -1.86 -22.20
C GLN A 96 -18.00 -1.94 -21.87
N SER A 97 -17.16 -1.29 -22.67
CA SER A 97 -15.74 -1.16 -22.37
C SER A 97 -15.38 0.26 -22.00
N TYR A 98 -14.58 0.41 -20.96
CA TYR A 98 -13.97 1.69 -20.63
C TYR A 98 -12.72 1.96 -21.48
N PRO A 99 -12.24 3.20 -21.60
CA PRO A 99 -10.89 3.47 -22.08
C PRO A 99 -9.85 2.70 -21.30
N THR A 100 -8.76 2.30 -21.94
CA THR A 100 -7.62 1.66 -21.28
C THR A 100 -6.84 2.70 -20.49
N PHE A 101 -6.43 2.38 -19.27
CA PHE A 101 -5.47 3.15 -18.49
C PHE A 101 -4.21 2.33 -18.22
N LEU A 102 -3.15 2.97 -17.75
CA LEU A 102 -1.84 2.36 -17.65
C LEU A 102 -1.39 2.23 -16.19
N TRP A 103 -0.65 1.17 -15.91
CA TRP A 103 0.23 1.07 -14.74
C TRP A 103 1.68 1.07 -15.21
N HIS A 104 2.41 2.10 -14.85
CA HIS A 104 3.82 2.25 -15.22
C HIS A 104 4.69 1.49 -14.23
N VAL A 105 5.32 0.41 -14.63
CA VAL A 105 6.20 -0.36 -13.74
C VAL A 105 7.60 0.24 -13.78
N SER A 106 8.05 0.79 -12.65
CA SER A 106 9.40 1.34 -12.53
C SER A 106 10.47 0.28 -12.78
N ALA A 107 11.59 0.69 -13.37
CA ALA A 107 12.78 -0.14 -13.41
C ALA A 107 13.61 -0.05 -12.11
N ASP A 108 13.36 0.97 -11.29
CA ASP A 108 14.09 1.21 -10.06
C ASP A 108 13.44 0.40 -8.92
N PRO A 109 14.22 -0.39 -8.18
CA PRO A 109 13.72 -1.07 -7.00
C PRO A 109 13.48 -0.06 -5.87
N ILE A 110 12.58 -0.43 -4.95
CA ILE A 110 12.41 0.25 -3.67
C ILE A 110 12.74 -0.73 -2.53
N ASP A 111 12.84 -0.23 -1.31
CA ASP A 111 13.02 -1.07 -0.13
C ASP A 111 11.92 -2.12 -0.01
N GLU A 112 12.29 -3.31 0.46
CA GLU A 112 11.39 -4.46 0.55
C GLU A 112 10.29 -4.28 1.61
N TYR A 113 10.51 -3.40 2.59
CA TYR A 113 9.59 -3.19 3.70
C TYR A 113 9.09 -1.75 3.78
N LEU A 114 7.81 -1.62 4.06
CA LEU A 114 7.19 -0.37 4.50
C LEU A 114 6.98 -0.43 6.00
N VAL A 115 7.40 0.63 6.68
CA VAL A 115 7.13 0.82 8.12
C VAL A 115 6.20 2.01 8.29
N TYR A 116 5.17 1.84 9.09
CA TYR A 116 4.13 2.86 9.28
C TYR A 116 3.52 2.78 10.67
N ARG A 117 2.97 3.90 11.11
CA ARG A 117 2.11 3.91 12.28
C ARG A 117 0.71 3.47 11.89
N LEU A 118 0.18 2.48 12.57
CA LEU A 118 -1.21 2.10 12.49
C LEU A 118 -1.95 2.63 13.72
N ILE A 119 -3.03 3.36 13.50
CA ILE A 119 -3.97 3.83 14.50
C ILE A 119 -5.38 3.66 13.95
N GLU A 120 -6.25 3.06 14.75
CA GLU A 120 -7.65 2.93 14.37
C GLU A 120 -8.33 4.30 14.30
N PRO A 121 -9.23 4.54 13.33
CA PRO A 121 -9.95 5.79 13.24
C PRO A 121 -10.90 5.97 14.45
N GLY A 122 -10.92 7.19 14.99
CA GLY A 122 -11.78 7.57 16.09
C GLY A 122 -11.03 8.21 17.26
N TYR A 123 -11.71 9.04 18.04
CA TYR A 123 -11.11 9.78 19.14
C TYR A 123 -10.65 8.91 20.31
N GLU A 124 -11.33 7.79 20.54
CA GLU A 124 -11.07 6.94 21.71
C GLU A 124 -10.12 5.78 21.41
N LEU A 125 -9.71 5.61 20.16
CA LEU A 125 -8.92 4.46 19.74
C LEU A 125 -7.41 4.73 19.65
N TRP A 126 -6.96 5.91 20.07
CA TRP A 126 -5.52 6.20 20.19
C TRP A 126 -4.81 5.26 21.17
N ASN A 127 -5.55 4.61 22.06
CA ASN A 127 -5.05 3.58 22.98
C ASN A 127 -4.77 2.24 22.29
N LYS A 128 -5.15 2.09 21.01
CA LYS A 128 -4.78 0.95 20.15
C LYS A 128 -3.97 1.47 18.97
N MET A 129 -2.69 1.56 19.14
CA MET A 129 -1.78 1.96 18.08
C MET A 129 -0.47 1.21 18.15
N GLY A 130 0.26 1.22 17.06
CA GLY A 130 1.59 0.64 16.99
C GLY A 130 2.35 1.11 15.77
N ILE A 131 3.61 0.75 15.74
CA ILE A 131 4.47 0.83 14.57
C ILE A 131 4.54 -0.58 13.99
N TYR A 132 4.16 -0.70 12.74
CA TYR A 132 4.05 -1.96 12.01
C TYR A 132 4.93 -1.93 10.78
N GLN A 133 5.32 -3.09 10.33
CA GLN A 133 5.98 -3.28 9.06
C GLN A 133 5.21 -4.23 8.17
N ARG A 134 5.38 -4.08 6.87
CA ARG A 134 4.83 -4.95 5.84
C ARG A 134 5.83 -5.10 4.70
N HIS A 135 6.01 -6.33 4.23
CA HIS A 135 6.73 -6.57 2.99
C HIS A 135 5.92 -6.05 1.80
N ILE A 136 6.57 -5.42 0.83
CA ILE A 136 5.84 -4.79 -0.29
C ILE A 136 5.16 -5.80 -1.22
N THR A 137 5.59 -7.06 -1.21
CA THR A 137 5.06 -8.12 -2.08
C THR A 137 3.76 -8.75 -1.60
N ASP A 138 3.34 -8.46 -0.35
CA ASP A 138 2.14 -9.03 0.24
C ASP A 138 1.35 -8.01 1.07
N TYR A 139 0.29 -8.46 1.73
CA TYR A 139 -0.56 -7.63 2.59
C TYR A 139 -0.46 -8.01 4.07
N GLU A 140 0.45 -8.92 4.42
CA GLU A 140 0.66 -9.29 5.79
C GLU A 140 1.41 -8.19 6.54
N GLN A 141 0.90 -7.82 7.70
CA GLN A 141 1.55 -6.84 8.55
C GLN A 141 1.98 -7.47 9.86
N THR A 142 3.16 -7.09 10.32
CA THR A 142 3.71 -7.53 11.60
C THR A 142 4.02 -6.33 12.48
N PRO A 143 3.71 -6.40 13.80
CA PRO A 143 4.06 -5.32 14.70
C PRO A 143 5.57 -5.25 14.94
N ILE A 144 6.13 -4.04 14.91
CA ILE A 144 7.46 -3.75 15.45
C ILE A 144 7.31 -3.45 16.95
N ILE A 145 6.36 -2.58 17.30
CA ILE A 145 6.01 -2.27 18.67
C ILE A 145 4.56 -1.83 18.76
N GLU A 146 3.83 -2.37 19.74
CA GLU A 146 2.45 -1.98 20.04
C GLU A 146 2.38 -1.25 21.38
N ASN A 147 1.50 -0.28 21.48
CA ASN A 147 1.37 0.50 22.71
C ASN A 147 0.79 -0.28 23.88
N SER A 148 0.16 -1.44 23.66
CA SER A 148 -0.22 -2.40 24.70
C SER A 148 0.96 -2.87 25.55
N LEU A 149 2.18 -2.86 24.99
CA LEU A 149 3.41 -3.21 25.68
C LEU A 149 3.97 -2.06 26.55
N THR A 150 3.40 -0.87 26.44
CA THR A 150 3.93 0.35 27.05
C THR A 150 2.86 1.15 27.80
N ASN A 151 1.96 0.49 28.53
CA ASN A 151 0.86 1.12 29.25
C ASN A 151 0.01 2.06 28.39
N HIS A 152 -0.25 1.65 27.14
CA HIS A 152 -1.02 2.43 26.17
C HIS A 152 -0.45 3.82 25.87
N ASN A 153 0.88 3.97 25.90
CA ASN A 153 1.49 5.24 25.51
C ASN A 153 1.24 5.54 24.04
N CYS A 154 1.02 6.79 23.74
CA CYS A 154 1.03 7.27 22.36
C CYS A 154 2.46 7.14 21.81
N MET A 155 2.63 6.48 20.68
CA MET A 155 3.92 6.30 20.02
C MET A 155 3.84 6.70 18.56
N ASN A 156 4.87 7.39 18.08
CA ASN A 156 4.96 7.83 16.69
C ASN A 156 6.35 8.38 16.36
N CYS A 157 6.42 9.18 15.29
CA CYS A 157 7.61 9.89 14.85
C CYS A 157 8.81 8.94 14.70
N HIS A 158 8.55 7.76 14.12
CA HIS A 158 9.61 6.80 13.84
C HIS A 158 10.41 7.22 12.59
N SER A 159 11.69 6.93 12.62
CA SER A 159 12.62 7.19 11.52
C SER A 159 13.78 6.21 11.59
N PHE A 160 14.26 5.78 10.42
CA PHE A 160 15.40 4.86 10.31
C PHE A 160 16.69 5.61 9.99
N CYS A 161 17.78 5.21 10.64
CA CYS A 161 19.08 5.79 10.41
C CYS A 161 19.61 5.37 9.02
N ARG A 162 19.60 6.27 8.05
CA ARG A 162 20.07 5.99 6.68
C ARG A 162 19.44 4.74 6.06
N GLN A 163 18.14 4.51 6.32
CA GLN A 163 17.38 3.33 5.87
C GLN A 163 17.90 1.98 6.44
N ASP A 164 18.72 2.02 7.51
CA ASP A 164 19.18 0.82 8.18
C ASP A 164 18.03 0.22 9.02
N PRO A 165 17.52 -0.98 8.70
CA PRO A 165 16.40 -1.60 9.41
C PRO A 165 16.74 -1.97 10.86
N GLU A 166 18.02 -2.14 11.19
CA GLU A 166 18.48 -2.46 12.55
C GLU A 166 18.52 -1.23 13.46
N LYS A 167 18.36 -0.01 12.91
CA LYS A 167 18.52 1.23 13.67
C LYS A 167 17.40 2.21 13.46
N MET A 168 16.47 2.22 14.40
CA MET A 168 15.26 3.05 14.37
C MET A 168 15.17 3.91 15.63
N LEU A 169 14.67 5.13 15.48
CA LEU A 169 14.18 5.91 16.62
C LEU A 169 12.65 6.07 16.55
N PHE A 170 12.05 6.26 17.70
CA PHE A 170 10.64 6.61 17.83
C PHE A 170 10.40 7.45 19.10
N HIS A 171 9.28 8.16 19.15
CA HIS A 171 8.93 9.01 20.28
C HIS A 171 7.67 8.53 20.97
N MET A 172 7.68 8.46 22.30
CA MET A 172 6.51 8.16 23.12
C MET A 172 6.04 9.38 23.92
N ARG A 173 4.74 9.42 24.17
CA ARG A 173 4.07 10.42 25.01
C ARG A 173 3.18 9.72 26.04
N ALA A 174 2.80 10.40 27.06
CA ALA A 174 2.02 10.00 28.23
C ALA A 174 2.90 9.48 29.38
N GLU A 175 2.73 8.25 29.87
CA GLU A 175 3.39 7.78 31.08
C GLU A 175 4.90 7.52 30.92
N LEU A 176 5.32 7.12 29.75
CA LEU A 176 6.73 6.83 29.42
C LEU A 176 7.27 7.80 28.34
N PRO A 177 7.19 9.12 28.58
CA PRO A 177 7.53 10.09 27.55
C PRO A 177 9.03 10.08 27.23
N GLY A 178 9.37 10.24 25.97
CA GLY A 178 10.74 10.36 25.52
C GLY A 178 10.98 9.81 24.14
N THR A 179 12.20 10.05 23.65
CA THR A 179 12.69 9.50 22.39
C THR A 179 13.54 8.27 22.69
N TYR A 180 13.26 7.21 21.98
CA TYR A 180 13.92 5.91 22.13
C TYR A 180 14.64 5.54 20.84
N ILE A 181 15.78 4.90 20.97
CA ILE A 181 16.51 4.28 19.87
C ILE A 181 16.48 2.77 20.05
N ILE A 182 16.08 2.08 18.99
CA ILE A 182 16.33 0.66 18.81
C ILE A 182 17.60 0.53 17.99
N ASN A 183 18.54 -0.30 18.43
CA ASN A 183 19.77 -0.61 17.73
C ASN A 183 20.01 -2.13 17.86
N GLY A 184 19.61 -2.87 16.84
CA GLY A 184 19.53 -4.32 16.89
C GLY A 184 18.64 -4.79 18.04
N LYS A 185 19.22 -5.42 19.05
CA LYS A 185 18.48 -5.94 20.23
C LYS A 185 18.45 -4.98 21.41
N SER A 186 19.11 -3.84 21.35
CA SER A 186 19.11 -2.85 22.43
C SER A 186 18.06 -1.78 22.23
N VAL A 187 17.47 -1.31 23.32
CA VAL A 187 16.56 -0.17 23.35
C VAL A 187 17.08 0.82 24.37
N GLU A 188 17.32 2.04 23.93
CA GLU A 188 17.85 3.11 24.75
C GLU A 188 16.93 4.31 24.74
N LYS A 189 16.70 4.91 25.92
CA LYS A 189 16.00 6.19 26.03
C LYS A 189 17.02 7.31 25.94
N LEU A 190 16.84 8.22 25.00
CA LEU A 190 17.71 9.38 24.87
C LEU A 190 17.41 10.44 25.95
N ASP A 191 18.45 11.02 26.51
CA ASP A 191 18.32 12.26 27.26
C ASP A 191 18.26 13.43 26.26
N THR A 192 17.06 13.95 26.06
CA THR A 192 16.81 15.05 25.13
C THR A 192 16.69 16.41 25.81
N LYS A 193 17.06 16.51 27.09
CA LYS A 193 17.11 17.79 27.80
C LYS A 193 18.27 18.63 27.31
N ALA A 194 18.00 19.90 27.01
CA ALA A 194 19.01 20.86 26.60
C ALA A 194 18.93 22.11 27.47
N GLY A 195 19.77 22.14 28.52
CA GLY A 195 19.78 23.19 29.52
C GLY A 195 18.49 23.23 30.35
N GLU A 196 18.22 24.34 31.00
CA GLU A 196 17.06 24.52 31.88
C GLU A 196 15.74 24.76 31.11
N LYS A 197 15.81 25.25 29.87
CA LYS A 197 14.64 25.70 29.10
C LYS A 197 14.03 24.59 28.23
N VAL A 198 14.82 23.63 27.77
CA VAL A 198 14.36 22.55 26.89
C VAL A 198 14.26 21.27 27.69
N GLN A 199 13.02 20.89 28.04
CA GLN A 199 12.77 19.70 28.85
C GLN A 199 12.63 18.41 28.01
N SER A 200 12.20 18.53 26.77
CA SER A 200 12.10 17.41 25.84
C SER A 200 12.11 17.88 24.39
N LEU A 201 12.55 17.05 23.48
CA LEU A 201 12.42 17.19 22.04
C LEU A 201 11.39 16.19 21.55
N VAL A 202 10.50 16.64 20.66
CA VAL A 202 9.47 15.84 20.01
C VAL A 202 9.64 15.90 18.50
N TYR A 203 9.05 14.95 17.77
CA TYR A 203 9.22 14.81 16.32
C TYR A 203 10.67 14.61 15.88
N PRO A 204 11.38 13.63 16.49
CA PRO A 204 12.75 13.36 16.13
C PRO A 204 12.83 12.77 14.70
N SER A 205 13.94 13.07 14.03
CA SER A 205 14.36 12.42 12.79
C SER A 205 15.86 12.23 12.77
N TRP A 206 16.36 11.29 12.01
CA TRP A 206 17.78 11.10 11.75
C TRP A 206 18.32 12.14 10.78
#